data_b2728521d832cfa31aeb42cac7d1b7e3
#
_entry.id   b2728521d832cfa31aeb42cac7d1b7e3
#
_cell.length_a   1.000
_cell.length_b   1.000
_cell.length_c   1.000
_cell.angle_alpha   90.00
_cell.angle_beta   90.00
_cell.angle_gamma   90.00
#
_symmetry.space_group_name_H-M   'P 1'
#
loop_
_entity.id
_entity.type
_entity.pdbx_description
1 polymer ?
#
loop_
_entity_poly.entity_id
_entity_poly.type
_entity_poly.pdbx_seq_one_letter_code
_entity_poly.pdbx_strand_id
1 'polypeptide(L)'
;MTDDKIFVQIASYRDPELVPTIRDLLDKAKYPERFTFGICWQRDETESLEEFANDPRVRVEEYSYTQSQGLGWARNVTNKLYRGEKYTLQLDSHHRFVKNWDVMLMEDYQQALLVAKKPVITTYCTPFDTKEPVEKAGQTPTLMSQYEFSSDKLLMSKPAYITDFKTRKHVIRARTISGHFYFVEGNFINEVPYDPDIYFGGYTEETTMSIRAYTKGYDFFSPYRMLMWHEYTRKYRPKHWEDHGIKSETKKTSGERDIFARQKTRQLFGQDDYGIDLGAYGLGTERTVHDYEVFGGFDFKKCLIQDYTMLVREPPNPIDWEEQFKKEKLKMKIDWDVEFFKSQDTGDYEFITFGVVDKFETNLFREDFKPSTHPEIFNYARNSVEVDVIADTPPSKIVMYGYSTKNGWSKRYEKKL
;
A
#
# COMPACT_ATOMS: atom_id res chain seq x y z
N MET A 1 -3.32 -34.49 -0.98
CA MET A 1 -3.59 -33.05 -1.19
C MET A 1 -4.18 -32.36 0.04
N THR A 2 -4.11 -32.97 1.22
CA THR A 2 -4.74 -32.48 2.47
C THR A 2 -3.78 -31.72 3.39
N ASP A 3 -2.52 -31.58 3.03
CA ASP A 3 -1.48 -30.99 3.91
C ASP A 3 -1.17 -29.50 3.63
N ASP A 4 -1.80 -28.87 2.63
CA ASP A 4 -1.51 -27.50 2.23
C ASP A 4 -2.37 -26.49 3.02
N LYS A 5 -2.20 -26.48 4.35
CA LYS A 5 -2.90 -25.52 5.21
C LYS A 5 -2.38 -24.10 4.99
N ILE A 6 -3.29 -23.14 5.08
CA ILE A 6 -3.05 -21.71 4.92
C ILE A 6 -3.41 -21.03 6.24
N PHE A 7 -2.44 -20.41 6.88
CA PHE A 7 -2.63 -19.60 8.07
C PHE A 7 -3.00 -18.16 7.68
N VAL A 8 -4.24 -17.77 7.94
CA VAL A 8 -4.77 -16.43 7.67
C VAL A 8 -4.53 -15.55 8.90
N GLN A 9 -3.76 -14.48 8.74
CA GLN A 9 -3.45 -13.52 9.78
C GLN A 9 -4.35 -12.30 9.64
N ILE A 10 -5.09 -11.94 10.70
CA ILE A 10 -5.96 -10.76 10.71
C ILE A 10 -5.75 -9.97 12.00
N ALA A 11 -5.29 -8.72 11.86
CA ALA A 11 -5.30 -7.74 12.94
C ALA A 11 -6.56 -6.89 12.82
N SER A 12 -7.50 -7.05 13.73
CA SER A 12 -8.77 -6.31 13.73
C SER A 12 -8.79 -5.29 14.88
N TYR A 13 -9.17 -4.06 14.57
CA TYR A 13 -9.31 -2.97 15.54
C TYR A 13 -10.68 -2.32 15.40
N ARG A 14 -11.58 -2.60 16.36
CA ARG A 14 -12.95 -2.08 16.41
C ARG A 14 -13.63 -2.12 15.03
N ASP A 15 -13.58 -3.31 14.39
CA ASP A 15 -13.95 -3.43 12.98
C ASP A 15 -15.11 -4.42 12.79
N PRO A 16 -16.33 -3.93 12.52
CA PRO A 16 -17.50 -4.77 12.28
C PRO A 16 -17.39 -5.63 10.99
N GLU A 17 -16.42 -5.32 10.12
CA GLU A 17 -16.19 -6.07 8.88
C GLU A 17 -15.38 -7.36 9.09
N LEU A 18 -14.86 -7.63 10.29
CA LEU A 18 -14.09 -8.84 10.58
C LEU A 18 -14.88 -10.12 10.26
N VAL A 19 -16.08 -10.27 10.83
CA VAL A 19 -16.96 -11.43 10.61
C VAL A 19 -17.40 -11.54 9.13
N PRO A 20 -17.90 -10.46 8.48
CA PRO A 20 -18.19 -10.48 7.05
C PRO A 20 -17.00 -10.88 6.18
N THR A 21 -15.78 -10.45 6.51
CA THR A 21 -14.57 -10.80 5.78
C THR A 21 -14.24 -12.29 5.87
N ILE A 22 -14.26 -12.86 7.08
CA ILE A 22 -14.01 -14.32 7.28
C ILE A 22 -15.06 -15.13 6.58
N ARG A 23 -16.33 -14.76 6.67
CA ARG A 23 -17.45 -15.43 6.01
C ARG A 23 -17.29 -15.42 4.49
N ASP A 24 -17.07 -14.25 3.89
CA ASP A 24 -16.92 -14.12 2.44
C ASP A 24 -15.68 -14.86 1.92
N LEU A 25 -14.58 -14.85 2.70
CA LEU A 25 -13.36 -15.62 2.42
C LEU A 25 -13.69 -17.12 2.27
N LEU A 26 -14.41 -17.68 3.26
CA LEU A 26 -14.75 -19.12 3.30
C LEU A 26 -15.79 -19.48 2.24
N ASP A 27 -16.84 -18.68 2.08
CA ASP A 27 -17.95 -18.92 1.14
C ASP A 27 -17.49 -18.87 -0.33
N LYS A 28 -16.51 -18.04 -0.64
CA LYS A 28 -15.97 -17.87 -1.99
C LYS A 28 -14.80 -18.80 -2.31
N ALA A 29 -14.20 -19.42 -1.31
CA ALA A 29 -13.11 -20.36 -1.50
C ALA A 29 -13.63 -21.69 -2.11
N LYS A 30 -12.78 -22.31 -2.93
CA LYS A 30 -13.03 -23.67 -3.45
C LYS A 30 -12.74 -24.73 -2.39
N TYR A 31 -11.76 -24.46 -1.50
CA TYR A 31 -11.26 -25.38 -0.49
C TYR A 31 -11.21 -24.71 0.89
N PRO A 32 -12.38 -24.35 1.49
CA PRO A 32 -12.43 -23.61 2.75
C PRO A 32 -11.84 -24.37 3.94
N GLU A 33 -11.74 -25.69 3.86
CA GLU A 33 -11.14 -26.55 4.90
C GLU A 33 -9.63 -26.36 5.03
N ARG A 34 -8.95 -25.69 4.09
CA ARG A 34 -7.51 -25.42 4.14
C ARG A 34 -7.15 -24.28 5.07
N PHE A 35 -8.10 -23.40 5.38
CA PHE A 35 -7.81 -22.18 6.14
C PHE A 35 -7.81 -22.44 7.65
N THR A 36 -6.82 -21.87 8.31
CA THR A 36 -6.78 -21.64 9.75
C THR A 36 -6.57 -20.15 9.99
N PHE A 37 -7.10 -19.61 11.08
CA PHE A 37 -7.09 -18.19 11.34
C PHE A 37 -6.32 -17.86 12.62
N GLY A 38 -5.51 -16.83 12.58
CA GLY A 38 -4.89 -16.19 13.73
C GLY A 38 -5.34 -14.73 13.80
N ILE A 39 -6.13 -14.40 14.81
CA ILE A 39 -6.79 -13.10 14.92
C ILE A 39 -6.29 -12.38 16.18
N CYS A 40 -5.73 -11.18 16.00
CA CYS A 40 -5.59 -10.22 17.10
C CYS A 40 -6.84 -9.32 17.09
N TRP A 41 -7.76 -9.59 18.01
CA TRP A 41 -9.06 -8.94 18.08
C TRP A 41 -9.06 -7.85 19.14
N GLN A 42 -8.90 -6.61 18.71
CA GLN A 42 -8.86 -5.42 19.56
C GLN A 42 -10.23 -4.75 19.55
N ARG A 43 -11.12 -5.22 20.39
CA ARG A 43 -12.55 -4.92 20.34
C ARG A 43 -13.04 -3.96 21.41
N ASP A 44 -14.23 -3.44 21.21
CA ASP A 44 -15.10 -2.91 22.26
C ASP A 44 -16.27 -3.88 22.55
N GLU A 45 -17.20 -3.45 23.38
CA GLU A 45 -18.33 -4.28 23.84
C GLU A 45 -19.38 -4.54 22.76
N THR A 46 -19.32 -3.83 21.64
CA THR A 46 -20.33 -3.94 20.55
C THR A 46 -20.03 -5.03 19.53
N GLU A 47 -18.80 -5.53 19.54
CA GLU A 47 -18.34 -6.53 18.59
C GLU A 47 -18.48 -7.97 19.13
N SER A 48 -18.77 -8.92 18.26
CA SER A 48 -18.91 -10.33 18.59
C SER A 48 -18.21 -11.22 17.55
N LEU A 49 -17.52 -12.26 18.02
CA LEU A 49 -16.99 -13.37 17.22
C LEU A 49 -17.70 -14.70 17.57
N GLU A 50 -18.89 -14.65 18.14
CA GLU A 50 -19.64 -15.83 18.59
C GLU A 50 -19.84 -16.86 17.47
N GLU A 51 -20.02 -16.41 16.23
CA GLU A 51 -20.13 -17.28 15.05
C GLU A 51 -18.92 -18.23 14.88
N PHE A 52 -17.74 -17.81 15.30
CA PHE A 52 -16.50 -18.58 15.17
C PHE A 52 -15.96 -19.10 16.51
N ALA A 53 -16.66 -18.88 17.61
CA ALA A 53 -16.18 -19.21 18.97
C ALA A 53 -15.83 -20.70 19.16
N ASN A 54 -16.53 -21.57 18.45
CA ASN A 54 -16.32 -23.04 18.52
C ASN A 54 -15.64 -23.61 17.26
N ASP A 55 -15.17 -22.77 16.35
CA ASP A 55 -14.46 -23.25 15.15
C ASP A 55 -12.99 -23.54 15.52
N PRO A 56 -12.55 -24.81 15.49
CA PRO A 56 -11.18 -25.19 15.87
C PRO A 56 -10.10 -24.62 14.93
N ARG A 57 -10.52 -24.08 13.79
CA ARG A 57 -9.61 -23.40 12.84
C ARG A 57 -9.27 -21.98 13.27
N VAL A 58 -10.04 -21.37 14.19
CA VAL A 58 -9.92 -19.97 14.59
C VAL A 58 -9.22 -19.88 15.93
N ARG A 59 -8.08 -19.19 15.93
CA ARG A 59 -7.28 -18.86 17.11
C ARG A 59 -7.32 -17.36 17.32
N VAL A 60 -7.76 -16.92 18.51
CA VAL A 60 -7.98 -15.52 18.83
C VAL A 60 -7.16 -15.12 20.05
N GLU A 61 -6.44 -14.02 19.92
CA GLU A 61 -5.94 -13.23 21.03
C GLU A 61 -6.82 -11.99 21.15
N GLU A 62 -7.58 -11.92 22.24
CA GLU A 62 -8.56 -10.86 22.51
C GLU A 62 -7.96 -9.79 23.42
N TYR A 63 -8.14 -8.53 23.03
CA TYR A 63 -7.75 -7.35 23.79
C TYR A 63 -8.86 -6.30 23.79
N SER A 64 -9.00 -5.54 24.90
CA SER A 64 -9.70 -4.28 24.82
C SER A 64 -8.98 -3.36 23.82
N TYR A 65 -9.73 -2.61 23.03
CA TYR A 65 -9.15 -1.62 22.14
C TYR A 65 -8.23 -0.63 22.85
N THR A 66 -8.49 -0.33 24.15
CA THR A 66 -7.66 0.55 24.99
C THR A 66 -6.25 0.03 25.22
N GLN A 67 -6.05 -1.28 25.10
CA GLN A 67 -4.74 -1.95 25.27
C GLN A 67 -3.95 -2.01 23.98
N SER A 68 -4.52 -1.61 22.87
CA SER A 68 -3.86 -1.66 21.57
C SER A 68 -2.59 -0.81 21.52
N GLN A 69 -1.56 -1.36 20.89
CA GLN A 69 -0.29 -0.67 20.70
C GLN A 69 -0.01 -0.30 19.22
N GLY A 70 -1.00 -0.52 18.36
CA GLY A 70 -0.93 -0.22 16.94
C GLY A 70 -0.78 -1.45 16.06
N LEU A 71 -0.71 -1.22 14.76
CA LEU A 71 -0.82 -2.26 13.73
C LEU A 71 0.31 -3.29 13.80
N GLY A 72 1.57 -2.86 13.87
CA GLY A 72 2.72 -3.79 13.91
C GLY A 72 2.69 -4.70 15.14
N TRP A 73 2.31 -4.14 16.29
CA TRP A 73 2.09 -4.93 17.50
C TRP A 73 0.99 -5.97 17.32
N ALA A 74 -0.15 -5.58 16.77
CA ALA A 74 -1.27 -6.50 16.55
C ALA A 74 -0.92 -7.62 15.58
N ARG A 75 -0.18 -7.32 14.51
CA ARG A 75 0.32 -8.33 13.56
C ARG A 75 1.42 -9.22 14.16
N ASN A 76 2.26 -8.67 15.05
CA ASN A 76 3.20 -9.50 15.83
C ASN A 76 2.45 -10.48 16.75
N VAL A 77 1.32 -10.08 17.33
CA VAL A 77 0.44 -10.98 18.09
C VAL A 77 -0.09 -12.08 17.19
N THR A 78 -0.59 -11.76 15.98
CA THR A 78 -1.06 -12.80 15.04
C THR A 78 0.05 -13.77 14.63
N ASN A 79 1.30 -13.29 14.46
CA ASN A 79 2.43 -14.16 14.14
C ASN A 79 2.64 -15.27 15.19
N LYS A 80 2.38 -14.99 16.49
CA LYS A 80 2.53 -15.97 17.59
C LYS A 80 1.48 -17.08 17.55
N LEU A 81 0.40 -16.90 16.80
CA LEU A 81 -0.66 -17.89 16.62
C LEU A 81 -0.36 -18.90 15.50
N TYR A 82 0.70 -18.70 14.72
CA TYR A 82 1.17 -19.61 13.69
C TYR A 82 1.62 -20.94 14.29
N ARG A 83 1.29 -22.06 13.66
CA ARG A 83 1.59 -23.42 14.15
C ARG A 83 2.26 -24.32 13.10
N GLY A 84 2.91 -23.72 12.09
CA GLY A 84 3.64 -24.47 11.07
C GLY A 84 2.80 -24.81 9.84
N GLU A 85 1.72 -24.08 9.57
CA GLU A 85 0.98 -24.20 8.33
C GLU A 85 1.88 -23.93 7.13
N LYS A 86 1.64 -24.64 6.03
CA LYS A 86 2.54 -24.57 4.86
C LYS A 86 2.60 -23.20 4.22
N TYR A 87 1.50 -22.46 4.25
CA TYR A 87 1.41 -21.11 3.71
C TYR A 87 0.85 -20.14 4.74
N THR A 88 1.13 -18.86 4.56
CA THR A 88 0.49 -17.77 5.30
C THR A 88 -0.12 -16.75 4.34
N LEU A 89 -1.28 -16.24 4.75
CA LEU A 89 -2.03 -15.19 4.08
C LEU A 89 -2.27 -14.05 5.07
N GLN A 90 -1.67 -12.90 4.84
CA GLN A 90 -1.95 -11.68 5.59
C GLN A 90 -3.13 -10.95 4.97
N LEU A 91 -4.08 -10.54 5.81
CA LEU A 91 -5.24 -9.75 5.42
C LEU A 91 -5.53 -8.65 6.46
N ASP A 92 -6.15 -7.56 6.00
CA ASP A 92 -6.91 -6.67 6.87
C ASP A 92 -8.29 -7.26 7.16
N SER A 93 -9.02 -6.69 8.10
CA SER A 93 -10.33 -7.18 8.55
C SER A 93 -11.52 -6.79 7.65
N HIS A 94 -11.28 -6.19 6.48
CA HIS A 94 -12.33 -5.60 5.62
C HIS A 94 -12.08 -5.87 4.12
N HIS A 95 -12.20 -7.15 3.76
CA HIS A 95 -12.06 -7.66 2.39
C HIS A 95 -13.35 -8.32 1.86
N ARG A 96 -13.46 -8.42 0.52
CA ARG A 96 -14.37 -9.29 -0.19
C ARG A 96 -13.61 -10.03 -1.28
N PHE A 97 -14.08 -11.23 -1.64
CA PHE A 97 -13.33 -12.15 -2.50
C PHE A 97 -14.11 -12.49 -3.77
N VAL A 98 -13.41 -12.81 -4.84
CA VAL A 98 -14.03 -13.40 -6.02
C VAL A 98 -14.23 -14.91 -5.81
N LYS A 99 -15.16 -15.52 -6.54
CA LYS A 99 -15.37 -16.98 -6.45
C LYS A 99 -14.12 -17.76 -6.85
N ASN A 100 -13.75 -18.79 -6.08
CA ASN A 100 -12.57 -19.63 -6.26
C ASN A 100 -11.22 -18.85 -6.18
N TRP A 101 -11.20 -17.76 -5.46
CA TRP A 101 -10.02 -16.91 -5.29
C TRP A 101 -8.77 -17.67 -4.80
N ASP A 102 -8.99 -18.68 -3.93
CA ASP A 102 -7.95 -19.53 -3.35
C ASP A 102 -7.21 -20.38 -4.41
N VAL A 103 -7.95 -20.89 -5.39
CA VAL A 103 -7.36 -21.63 -6.52
C VAL A 103 -6.54 -20.69 -7.38
N MET A 104 -7.10 -19.53 -7.71
CA MET A 104 -6.40 -18.52 -8.52
C MET A 104 -5.13 -18.02 -7.83
N LEU A 105 -5.18 -17.78 -6.51
CA LEU A 105 -4.01 -17.38 -5.73
C LEU A 105 -2.92 -18.45 -5.75
N MET A 106 -3.28 -19.72 -5.60
CA MET A 106 -2.32 -20.82 -5.67
C MET A 106 -1.72 -20.98 -7.07
N GLU A 107 -2.49 -20.78 -8.14
CA GLU A 107 -1.96 -20.77 -9.51
C GLU A 107 -0.95 -19.64 -9.70
N ASP A 108 -1.24 -18.43 -9.22
CA ASP A 108 -0.33 -17.30 -9.27
C ASP A 108 0.96 -17.56 -8.48
N TYR A 109 0.85 -18.19 -7.31
CA TYR A 109 2.01 -18.60 -6.51
C TYR A 109 2.86 -19.65 -7.23
N GLN A 110 2.24 -20.65 -7.87
CA GLN A 110 2.96 -21.66 -8.65
C GLN A 110 3.66 -21.04 -9.87
N GLN A 111 3.05 -20.07 -10.54
CA GLN A 111 3.74 -19.33 -11.62
C GLN A 111 4.98 -18.59 -11.09
N ALA A 112 4.86 -17.93 -9.94
CA ALA A 112 5.98 -17.21 -9.33
C ALA A 112 7.13 -18.15 -8.94
N LEU A 113 6.83 -19.38 -8.47
CA LEU A 113 7.84 -20.42 -8.18
C LEU A 113 8.66 -20.86 -9.39
N LEU A 114 8.17 -20.66 -10.62
CA LEU A 114 8.96 -20.99 -11.82
C LEU A 114 10.16 -20.03 -12.02
N VAL A 115 10.11 -18.85 -11.41
CA VAL A 115 11.08 -17.76 -11.63
C VAL A 115 11.70 -17.21 -10.35
N ALA A 116 11.26 -17.67 -9.17
CA ALA A 116 11.78 -17.27 -7.88
C ALA A 116 11.76 -18.42 -6.86
N LYS A 117 12.76 -18.47 -5.98
CA LYS A 117 12.84 -19.51 -4.95
C LYS A 117 11.91 -19.24 -3.76
N LYS A 118 11.75 -17.97 -3.37
CA LYS A 118 10.95 -17.51 -2.25
C LYS A 118 9.94 -16.44 -2.72
N PRO A 119 8.90 -16.80 -3.51
CA PRO A 119 7.96 -15.80 -4.02
C PRO A 119 6.96 -15.36 -2.94
N VAL A 120 6.62 -14.08 -2.96
CA VAL A 120 5.51 -13.47 -2.21
C VAL A 120 4.51 -12.94 -3.21
N ILE A 121 3.26 -13.39 -3.14
CA ILE A 121 2.17 -12.80 -3.93
C ILE A 121 1.58 -11.66 -3.12
N THR A 122 1.53 -10.47 -3.70
CA THR A 122 1.05 -9.26 -3.03
C THR A 122 0.48 -8.28 -4.06
N THR A 123 -0.50 -7.48 -3.66
CA THR A 123 -1.03 -6.44 -4.53
C THR A 123 -1.68 -5.32 -3.71
N TYR A 124 -1.90 -4.17 -4.33
CA TYR A 124 -2.77 -3.13 -3.78
C TYR A 124 -4.20 -3.44 -4.26
N CYS A 125 -5.05 -3.95 -3.36
CA CYS A 125 -6.37 -4.44 -3.75
C CYS A 125 -7.29 -3.32 -4.27
N THR A 126 -8.14 -3.65 -5.25
CA THR A 126 -9.14 -2.72 -5.78
C THR A 126 -10.14 -2.32 -4.69
N PRO A 127 -10.53 -1.04 -4.59
CA PRO A 127 -11.43 -0.59 -3.54
C PRO A 127 -12.88 -1.07 -3.72
N PHE A 128 -13.59 -1.30 -2.61
CA PHE A 128 -15.04 -1.43 -2.55
C PHE A 128 -15.62 -0.57 -1.42
N ASP A 129 -16.94 -0.36 -1.45
CA ASP A 129 -17.69 0.31 -0.38
C ASP A 129 -18.54 -0.73 0.36
N THR A 130 -18.45 -0.81 1.68
CA THR A 130 -19.22 -1.75 2.51
C THR A 130 -20.74 -1.53 2.46
N LYS A 131 -21.17 -0.35 2.02
CA LYS A 131 -22.60 0.02 1.87
C LYS A 131 -23.20 -0.40 0.54
N GLU A 132 -22.37 -0.83 -0.42
CA GLU A 132 -22.80 -1.21 -1.75
C GLU A 132 -22.46 -2.68 -2.02
N PRO A 133 -23.26 -3.37 -2.85
CA PRO A 133 -22.91 -4.70 -3.32
C PRO A 133 -21.55 -4.69 -4.02
N VAL A 134 -20.70 -5.67 -3.72
CA VAL A 134 -19.34 -5.74 -4.26
C VAL A 134 -19.30 -5.85 -5.79
N GLU A 135 -20.37 -6.31 -6.40
CA GLU A 135 -20.53 -6.38 -7.87
C GLU A 135 -20.53 -4.98 -8.53
N LYS A 136 -20.83 -3.93 -7.76
CA LYS A 136 -20.72 -2.53 -8.23
C LYS A 136 -19.31 -1.95 -8.10
N ALA A 137 -18.41 -2.62 -7.37
CA ALA A 137 -17.03 -2.19 -7.23
C ALA A 137 -16.25 -2.31 -8.53
N GLY A 138 -15.10 -1.64 -8.60
CA GLY A 138 -14.19 -1.74 -9.74
C GLY A 138 -13.78 -3.18 -10.01
N GLN A 139 -13.75 -3.58 -11.29
CA GLN A 139 -13.38 -4.93 -11.73
C GLN A 139 -11.98 -4.99 -12.36
N THR A 140 -11.25 -3.90 -12.35
CA THR A 140 -9.88 -3.83 -12.87
C THR A 140 -8.90 -4.07 -11.72
N PRO A 141 -8.03 -5.09 -11.81
CA PRO A 141 -7.02 -5.33 -10.78
C PRO A 141 -6.00 -4.19 -10.73
N THR A 142 -5.44 -3.99 -9.57
CA THR A 142 -4.43 -2.96 -9.30
C THR A 142 -3.17 -3.60 -8.74
N LEU A 143 -2.06 -2.90 -8.82
CA LEU A 143 -0.79 -3.23 -8.19
C LEU A 143 -0.27 -2.04 -7.39
N MET A 144 0.72 -2.26 -6.52
CA MET A 144 1.36 -1.20 -5.75
C MET A 144 2.47 -0.55 -6.58
N SER A 145 2.40 0.77 -6.72
CA SER A 145 3.37 1.60 -7.44
C SER A 145 4.00 2.62 -6.49
N GLN A 146 5.31 2.79 -6.58
CA GLN A 146 6.07 3.78 -5.82
C GLN A 146 6.20 5.05 -6.65
N TYR A 147 6.04 6.22 -6.03
CA TYR A 147 5.97 7.47 -6.80
C TYR A 147 6.76 8.64 -6.22
N GLU A 148 7.02 8.66 -4.92
CA GLU A 148 7.81 9.72 -4.27
C GLU A 148 8.33 9.29 -2.89
N PHE A 149 9.20 10.09 -2.30
CA PHE A 149 9.53 10.05 -0.89
C PHE A 149 8.80 11.18 -0.16
N SER A 150 8.21 10.89 0.99
CA SER A 150 7.59 11.90 1.84
C SER A 150 8.63 12.89 2.40
N SER A 151 8.16 13.99 3.01
CA SER A 151 9.02 14.93 3.77
C SER A 151 9.82 14.24 4.88
N ASP A 152 9.32 13.11 5.40
CA ASP A 152 10.02 12.29 6.40
C ASP A 152 10.92 11.21 5.79
N LYS A 153 11.24 11.32 4.50
CA LYS A 153 12.09 10.39 3.74
C LYS A 153 11.54 8.96 3.62
N LEU A 154 10.24 8.76 3.75
CA LEU A 154 9.60 7.46 3.60
C LEU A 154 9.13 7.24 2.17
N LEU A 155 9.38 6.05 1.62
CA LEU A 155 8.96 5.66 0.27
C LEU A 155 7.43 5.52 0.22
N MET A 156 6.78 6.30 -0.63
CA MET A 156 5.32 6.35 -0.77
C MET A 156 4.82 5.52 -1.94
N SER A 157 3.68 4.87 -1.71
CA SER A 157 3.04 3.99 -2.69
C SER A 157 1.62 4.44 -2.99
N LYS A 158 1.14 4.11 -4.18
CA LYS A 158 -0.23 4.32 -4.63
C LYS A 158 -0.70 3.15 -5.50
N PRO A 159 -2.03 2.96 -5.68
CA PRO A 159 -2.53 1.98 -6.63
C PRO A 159 -2.22 2.39 -8.08
N ALA A 160 -1.93 1.40 -8.92
CA ALA A 160 -1.87 1.54 -10.37
C ALA A 160 -2.70 0.42 -11.02
N TYR A 161 -3.51 0.78 -12.03
CA TYR A 161 -4.38 -0.19 -12.72
C TYR A 161 -3.57 -1.07 -13.68
N ILE A 162 -3.87 -2.37 -13.67
CA ILE A 162 -3.34 -3.34 -14.64
C ILE A 162 -4.26 -3.33 -15.86
N THR A 163 -3.95 -2.48 -16.84
CA THR A 163 -4.84 -2.22 -17.98
C THR A 163 -4.92 -3.37 -18.98
N ASP A 164 -3.90 -4.21 -19.05
CA ASP A 164 -3.79 -5.36 -19.95
C ASP A 164 -4.24 -6.70 -19.30
N PHE A 165 -4.87 -6.66 -18.12
CA PHE A 165 -5.21 -7.84 -17.32
C PHE A 165 -6.03 -8.91 -18.07
N LYS A 166 -6.84 -8.52 -19.07
CA LYS A 166 -7.67 -9.44 -19.87
C LYS A 166 -6.83 -10.32 -20.81
N THR A 167 -5.68 -9.83 -21.24
CA THR A 167 -4.77 -10.53 -22.17
C THR A 167 -3.54 -11.11 -21.49
N ARG A 168 -3.18 -10.59 -20.32
CA ARG A 168 -2.05 -11.06 -19.51
C ARG A 168 -2.31 -12.48 -18.99
N LYS A 169 -1.24 -13.29 -18.93
CA LYS A 169 -1.30 -14.69 -18.50
C LYS A 169 -0.36 -15.00 -17.33
N HIS A 170 0.44 -14.03 -16.91
CA HIS A 170 1.50 -14.23 -15.93
C HIS A 170 1.45 -13.16 -14.85
N VAL A 171 1.83 -13.54 -13.63
CA VAL A 171 2.06 -12.64 -12.52
C VAL A 171 3.09 -11.57 -12.88
N ILE A 172 2.98 -10.42 -12.26
CA ILE A 172 3.81 -9.24 -12.51
C ILE A 172 4.81 -9.11 -11.38
N ARG A 173 6.10 -8.93 -11.67
CA ARG A 173 7.07 -8.62 -10.61
C ARG A 173 6.69 -7.31 -9.92
N ALA A 174 6.72 -7.33 -8.59
CA ALA A 174 6.42 -6.17 -7.75
C ALA A 174 7.67 -5.71 -7.00
N ARG A 175 7.69 -4.46 -6.56
CA ARG A 175 8.82 -3.86 -5.82
C ARG A 175 8.65 -3.93 -4.31
N THR A 176 7.41 -3.92 -3.84
CA THR A 176 7.08 -3.86 -2.42
C THR A 176 5.96 -4.82 -2.07
N ILE A 177 5.90 -5.21 -0.81
CA ILE A 177 4.79 -5.96 -0.20
C ILE A 177 3.73 -4.96 0.23
N SER A 178 2.45 -5.27 -0.01
CA SER A 178 1.32 -4.54 0.55
C SER A 178 1.00 -5.04 1.95
N GLY A 179 0.75 -4.12 2.87
CA GLY A 179 0.41 -4.46 4.24
C GLY A 179 -0.95 -5.15 4.40
N HIS A 180 -1.92 -4.83 3.55
CA HIS A 180 -3.27 -5.40 3.65
C HIS A 180 -3.45 -6.73 2.92
N PHE A 181 -2.51 -7.13 2.05
CA PHE A 181 -2.54 -8.43 1.38
C PHE A 181 -1.15 -8.91 0.98
N TYR A 182 -0.75 -10.07 1.51
CA TYR A 182 0.30 -10.89 0.92
C TYR A 182 0.07 -12.38 1.22
N PHE A 183 0.56 -13.22 0.31
CA PHE A 183 0.54 -14.68 0.43
C PHE A 183 1.94 -15.24 0.14
N VAL A 184 2.41 -16.13 1.02
CA VAL A 184 3.77 -16.67 0.96
C VAL A 184 3.85 -18.02 1.70
N GLU A 185 4.97 -18.71 1.59
CA GLU A 185 5.29 -19.88 2.41
C GLU A 185 5.23 -19.52 3.92
N GLY A 186 4.67 -20.42 4.75
CA GLY A 186 4.37 -20.14 6.15
C GLY A 186 5.59 -19.77 7.00
N ASN A 187 6.76 -20.35 6.70
CA ASN A 187 7.99 -20.02 7.43
C ASN A 187 8.42 -18.54 7.30
N PHE A 188 7.87 -17.81 6.36
CA PHE A 188 8.05 -16.35 6.26
C PHE A 188 7.81 -15.64 7.59
N ILE A 189 6.82 -16.10 8.38
CA ILE A 189 6.53 -15.55 9.71
C ILE A 189 7.74 -15.58 10.63
N ASN A 190 8.53 -16.65 10.60
CA ASN A 190 9.72 -16.82 11.41
C ASN A 190 10.92 -16.04 10.85
N GLU A 191 11.06 -16.00 9.53
CA GLU A 191 12.16 -15.30 8.85
C GLU A 191 11.98 -13.79 8.84
N VAL A 192 10.75 -13.31 8.66
CA VAL A 192 10.41 -11.89 8.55
C VAL A 192 9.25 -11.53 9.50
N PRO A 193 9.43 -11.72 10.82
CA PRO A 193 8.36 -11.44 11.78
C PRO A 193 7.95 -9.98 11.76
N TYR A 194 6.67 -9.70 12.04
CA TYR A 194 6.22 -8.31 12.18
C TYR A 194 6.92 -7.64 13.37
N ASP A 195 7.46 -6.46 13.10
CA ASP A 195 8.06 -5.62 14.12
C ASP A 195 6.96 -4.90 14.92
N PRO A 196 6.84 -5.15 16.25
CA PRO A 196 5.78 -4.58 17.06
C PRO A 196 5.87 -3.05 17.21
N ASP A 197 7.03 -2.47 16.93
CA ASP A 197 7.24 -1.02 17.02
C ASP A 197 6.86 -0.27 15.73
N ILE A 198 6.60 -0.97 14.62
CA ILE A 198 6.12 -0.33 13.39
C ILE A 198 4.67 0.07 13.58
N TYR A 199 4.44 1.38 13.60
CA TYR A 199 3.13 1.96 13.79
C TYR A 199 2.47 2.26 12.44
N PHE A 200 1.12 2.27 12.41
CA PHE A 200 0.37 2.66 11.22
C PHE A 200 0.53 4.16 10.96
N GLY A 201 1.36 4.50 10.03
CA GLY A 201 1.59 5.87 9.59
C GLY A 201 2.64 5.93 8.51
N GLY A 202 2.36 6.67 7.42
CA GLY A 202 3.35 7.06 6.46
C GLY A 202 4.18 5.93 5.82
N TYR A 203 3.54 4.81 5.51
CA TYR A 203 4.18 3.75 4.72
C TYR A 203 5.33 2.99 5.39
N THR A 204 5.42 3.06 6.72
CA THR A 204 6.50 2.38 7.46
C THR A 204 6.37 0.87 7.41
N GLU A 205 5.16 0.33 7.38
CA GLU A 205 4.89 -1.10 7.36
C GLU A 205 5.36 -1.75 6.06
N GLU A 206 4.79 -1.32 4.94
CA GLU A 206 5.06 -1.92 3.63
C GLU A 206 6.54 -1.83 3.26
N THR A 207 7.16 -0.69 3.56
CA THR A 207 8.56 -0.47 3.20
C THR A 207 9.51 -1.29 4.06
N THR A 208 9.28 -1.37 5.38
CA THR A 208 10.14 -2.17 6.26
C THR A 208 9.98 -3.67 6.02
N MET A 209 8.77 -4.16 5.79
CA MET A 209 8.54 -5.57 5.44
C MET A 209 9.21 -5.90 4.11
N SER A 210 9.12 -5.02 3.11
CA SER A 210 9.69 -5.24 1.78
C SER A 210 11.21 -5.34 1.81
N ILE A 211 11.91 -4.37 2.40
CA ILE A 211 13.38 -4.41 2.43
C ILE A 211 13.90 -5.59 3.26
N ARG A 212 13.26 -5.93 4.36
CA ARG A 212 13.62 -7.07 5.20
C ARG A 212 13.41 -8.39 4.46
N ALA A 213 12.28 -8.55 3.79
CA ALA A 213 11.99 -9.72 2.98
C ALA A 213 12.95 -9.84 1.79
N TYR A 214 13.17 -8.74 1.04
CA TYR A 214 14.06 -8.74 -0.11
C TYR A 214 15.50 -9.13 0.27
N THR A 215 16.02 -8.56 1.35
CA THR A 215 17.38 -8.87 1.84
C THR A 215 17.51 -10.30 2.39
N LYS A 216 16.40 -10.98 2.66
CA LYS A 216 16.33 -12.42 3.03
C LYS A 216 15.99 -13.33 1.83
N GLY A 217 16.13 -12.81 0.60
CA GLY A 217 16.01 -13.59 -0.63
C GLY A 217 14.60 -13.74 -1.18
N TYR A 218 13.60 -13.03 -0.66
CA TYR A 218 12.24 -13.06 -1.16
C TYR A 218 12.08 -12.16 -2.39
N ASP A 219 11.26 -12.60 -3.35
CA ASP A 219 10.88 -11.87 -4.56
C ASP A 219 9.37 -11.64 -4.58
N PHE A 220 8.93 -10.47 -5.02
CA PHE A 220 7.53 -10.06 -4.93
C PHE A 220 6.85 -10.10 -6.29
N PHE A 221 5.57 -10.52 -6.30
CA PHE A 221 4.76 -10.65 -7.50
C PHE A 221 3.33 -10.18 -7.23
N SER A 222 2.75 -9.47 -8.18
CA SER A 222 1.35 -9.09 -8.17
C SER A 222 0.53 -10.03 -9.03
N PRO A 223 -0.65 -10.48 -8.57
CA PRO A 223 -1.63 -11.11 -9.44
C PRO A 223 -1.97 -10.19 -10.61
N TYR A 224 -2.18 -10.74 -11.79
CA TYR A 224 -2.64 -9.97 -12.95
C TYR A 224 -4.16 -9.91 -13.08
N ARG A 225 -4.89 -10.57 -12.18
CA ARG A 225 -6.35 -10.75 -12.17
C ARG A 225 -6.94 -10.36 -10.83
N MET A 226 -8.24 -10.11 -10.80
CA MET A 226 -8.96 -9.85 -9.56
C MET A 226 -9.00 -11.10 -8.69
N LEU A 227 -8.58 -10.95 -7.44
CA LEU A 227 -8.72 -11.96 -6.39
C LEU A 227 -9.67 -11.46 -5.31
N MET A 228 -9.59 -10.19 -4.97
CA MET A 228 -10.32 -9.59 -3.87
C MET A 228 -10.39 -8.06 -3.96
N TRP A 229 -11.26 -7.50 -3.15
CA TRP A 229 -11.40 -6.07 -2.91
C TRP A 229 -11.05 -5.73 -1.47
N HIS A 230 -10.73 -4.46 -1.22
CA HIS A 230 -10.38 -3.94 0.10
C HIS A 230 -11.11 -2.61 0.36
N GLU A 231 -11.59 -2.38 1.58
CA GLU A 231 -12.18 -1.12 1.99
C GLU A 231 -11.12 -0.17 2.56
N TYR A 232 -11.00 1.04 2.00
CA TYR A 232 -9.94 2.00 2.36
C TYR A 232 -10.42 3.16 3.20
N THR A 233 -11.72 3.49 3.17
CA THR A 233 -12.21 4.75 3.76
C THR A 233 -12.21 4.72 5.27
N ARG A 234 -12.44 3.55 5.87
CA ARG A 234 -12.58 3.35 7.32
C ARG A 234 -13.55 4.33 7.98
N LYS A 235 -14.46 4.93 7.20
CA LYS A 235 -15.43 5.94 7.70
C LYS A 235 -16.50 5.32 8.60
N TYR A 236 -16.70 4.02 8.53
CA TYR A 236 -17.72 3.27 9.23
C TYR A 236 -17.30 2.85 10.66
N ARG A 237 -16.04 3.09 11.07
CA ARG A 237 -15.51 2.68 12.37
C ARG A 237 -14.51 3.69 12.96
N PRO A 238 -14.28 3.69 14.29
CA PRO A 238 -13.21 4.45 14.93
C PRO A 238 -11.83 3.99 14.45
N LYS A 239 -10.89 4.92 14.42
CA LYS A 239 -9.53 4.65 14.01
C LYS A 239 -8.58 4.66 15.20
N HIS A 240 -7.54 3.84 15.15
CA HIS A 240 -6.59 3.68 16.25
C HIS A 240 -6.02 5.02 16.75
N TRP A 241 -5.66 5.92 15.85
CA TRP A 241 -5.09 7.23 16.21
C TRP A 241 -6.12 8.20 16.83
N GLU A 242 -7.41 8.01 16.63
CA GLU A 242 -8.48 8.78 17.27
C GLU A 242 -8.60 8.38 18.75
N ASP A 243 -8.48 7.08 19.05
CA ASP A 243 -8.59 6.56 20.42
C ASP A 243 -7.28 6.73 21.23
N HIS A 244 -6.12 6.72 20.57
CA HIS A 244 -4.80 6.71 21.20
C HIS A 244 -4.00 8.00 21.01
N GLY A 245 -4.66 9.11 20.70
CA GLY A 245 -4.03 10.42 20.58
C GLY A 245 -3.44 10.97 21.88
N ILE A 246 -3.96 10.51 23.02
CA ILE A 246 -3.47 10.83 24.38
C ILE A 246 -2.95 9.57 25.06
N LYS A 247 -2.15 9.74 26.11
CA LYS A 247 -1.65 8.58 26.92
C LYS A 247 -2.82 7.89 27.59
N SER A 248 -2.88 6.58 27.38
CA SER A 248 -3.87 5.68 27.94
C SER A 248 -3.15 4.54 28.69
N GLU A 249 -3.75 3.37 28.81
CA GLU A 249 -3.16 2.16 29.40
C GLU A 249 -1.80 1.78 28.79
N THR A 250 -1.55 2.12 27.54
CA THR A 250 -0.32 1.76 26.79
C THR A 250 0.86 2.69 27.04
N LYS A 251 0.75 3.70 27.90
CA LYS A 251 1.79 4.68 28.28
C LYS A 251 2.38 5.53 27.15
N LYS A 252 2.18 5.19 25.89
CA LYS A 252 2.66 5.93 24.69
C LYS A 252 1.47 6.36 23.85
N THR A 253 1.51 7.57 23.34
CA THR A 253 0.53 8.08 22.36
C THR A 253 0.77 7.49 20.97
N SER A 254 -0.22 7.61 20.10
CA SER A 254 -0.08 7.27 18.66
C SER A 254 1.04 8.06 18.01
N GLY A 255 1.19 9.34 18.34
CA GLY A 255 2.25 10.20 17.81
C GLY A 255 3.65 9.76 18.24
N GLU A 256 3.85 9.42 19.53
CA GLU A 256 5.14 8.91 20.03
C GLU A 256 5.52 7.58 19.35
N ARG A 257 4.55 6.71 19.06
CA ARG A 257 4.77 5.46 18.33
C ARG A 257 5.13 5.70 16.88
N ASP A 258 4.43 6.63 16.22
CA ASP A 258 4.67 6.96 14.83
C ASP A 258 6.06 7.56 14.61
N ILE A 259 6.49 8.49 15.47
CA ILE A 259 7.86 9.04 15.44
C ILE A 259 8.90 7.93 15.54
N PHE A 260 8.73 7.01 16.50
CA PHE A 260 9.68 5.90 16.70
C PHE A 260 9.71 4.94 15.51
N ALA A 261 8.54 4.61 14.94
CA ALA A 261 8.44 3.77 13.76
C ALA A 261 9.16 4.39 12.55
N ARG A 262 9.04 5.71 12.34
CA ARG A 262 9.74 6.44 11.27
C ARG A 262 11.25 6.44 11.48
N GLN A 263 11.73 6.66 12.70
CA GLN A 263 13.16 6.58 13.03
C GLN A 263 13.73 5.19 12.74
N LYS A 264 13.02 4.15 13.17
CA LYS A 264 13.39 2.76 12.93
C LYS A 264 13.44 2.40 11.44
N THR A 265 12.46 2.90 10.67
CA THR A 265 12.41 2.73 9.22
C THR A 265 13.59 3.41 8.54
N ARG A 266 13.89 4.67 8.88
CA ARG A 266 15.00 5.42 8.29
C ARG A 266 16.36 4.81 8.62
N GLN A 267 16.53 4.27 9.84
CA GLN A 267 17.73 3.54 10.18
C GLN A 267 17.88 2.24 9.38
N LEU A 268 16.77 1.50 9.19
CA LEU A 268 16.76 0.26 8.40
C LEU A 268 17.18 0.51 6.95
N PHE A 269 16.81 1.65 6.37
CA PHE A 269 17.22 2.07 5.02
C PHE A 269 18.62 2.69 4.95
N GLY A 270 19.32 2.86 6.08
CA GLY A 270 20.61 3.52 6.12
C GLY A 270 20.57 5.03 5.80
N GLN A 271 19.40 5.66 5.95
CA GLN A 271 19.21 7.09 5.76
C GLN A 271 19.75 7.90 6.94
N ASP A 272 19.51 7.42 8.15
CA ASP A 272 19.95 8.01 9.42
C ASP A 272 20.34 6.90 10.41
N ASP A 273 21.19 7.23 11.36
CA ASP A 273 21.54 6.34 12.47
C ASP A 273 20.99 6.90 13.79
N TYR A 274 20.10 6.16 14.40
CA TYR A 274 19.48 6.49 15.70
C TYR A 274 20.00 5.59 16.84
N GLY A 275 20.94 4.68 16.55
CA GLY A 275 21.46 3.73 17.53
C GLY A 275 20.39 2.70 18.00
N ILE A 276 19.36 2.45 17.20
CA ILE A 276 18.29 1.50 17.55
C ILE A 276 18.77 0.08 17.27
N ASP A 277 18.69 -0.79 18.28
CA ASP A 277 18.89 -2.23 18.05
C ASP A 277 17.68 -2.81 17.30
N LEU A 278 17.89 -3.24 16.08
CA LEU A 278 16.86 -3.83 15.23
C LEU A 278 16.61 -5.32 15.54
N GLY A 279 17.59 -6.03 16.16
CA GLY A 279 17.45 -7.43 16.56
C GLY A 279 16.89 -8.33 15.47
N ALA A 280 15.85 -9.10 15.77
CA ALA A 280 15.15 -9.98 14.84
C ALA A 280 14.42 -9.23 13.69
N TYR A 281 14.28 -7.93 13.81
CA TYR A 281 13.60 -7.07 12.81
C TYR A 281 14.57 -6.36 11.88
N GLY A 282 15.85 -6.74 11.90
CA GLY A 282 16.89 -6.24 11.01
C GLY A 282 16.83 -6.83 9.59
N LEU A 283 17.77 -6.38 8.78
CA LEU A 283 17.97 -6.84 7.40
C LEU A 283 18.43 -8.31 7.35
N GLY A 284 18.22 -8.95 6.21
CA GLY A 284 18.84 -10.22 5.87
C GLY A 284 20.27 -10.04 5.35
N THR A 285 20.88 -11.17 4.96
CA THR A 285 22.26 -11.22 4.45
C THR A 285 22.37 -11.85 3.06
N GLU A 286 21.24 -12.26 2.46
CA GLU A 286 21.22 -12.85 1.11
C GLU A 286 21.37 -11.79 0.02
N ARG A 287 20.87 -10.57 0.27
CA ARG A 287 20.99 -9.41 -0.61
C ARG A 287 21.22 -8.15 0.25
N THR A 288 21.84 -7.15 -0.33
CA THR A 288 22.10 -5.86 0.32
C THR A 288 20.95 -4.88 0.12
N VAL A 289 20.96 -3.76 0.86
CA VAL A 289 20.07 -2.62 0.60
C VAL A 289 20.30 -2.09 -0.82
N HIS A 290 21.56 -2.02 -1.26
CA HIS A 290 21.91 -1.57 -2.61
C HIS A 290 21.34 -2.49 -3.70
N ASP A 291 21.33 -3.80 -3.50
CA ASP A 291 20.65 -4.73 -4.43
C ASP A 291 19.16 -4.40 -4.56
N TYR A 292 18.53 -4.00 -3.45
CA TYR A 292 17.12 -3.59 -3.48
C TYR A 292 16.92 -2.24 -4.17
N GLU A 293 17.84 -1.29 -3.98
CA GLU A 293 17.85 -0.01 -4.69
C GLU A 293 17.96 -0.22 -6.20
N VAL A 294 18.90 -1.04 -6.64
CA VAL A 294 19.09 -1.38 -8.06
C VAL A 294 17.86 -2.08 -8.64
N PHE A 295 17.33 -3.07 -7.93
CA PHE A 295 16.13 -3.81 -8.34
C PHE A 295 14.91 -2.91 -8.50
N GLY A 296 14.70 -2.03 -7.51
CA GLY A 296 13.49 -1.20 -7.42
C GLY A 296 13.61 0.17 -8.08
N GLY A 297 14.82 0.60 -8.42
CA GLY A 297 15.09 1.95 -8.93
C GLY A 297 14.92 3.03 -7.86
N PHE A 298 15.48 2.79 -6.66
CA PHE A 298 15.44 3.71 -5.52
C PHE A 298 16.83 4.20 -5.15
N ASP A 299 16.96 5.41 -4.64
CA ASP A 299 18.09 5.87 -3.84
C ASP A 299 17.56 6.34 -2.49
N PHE A 300 17.65 5.50 -1.47
CA PHE A 300 17.08 5.80 -0.16
C PHE A 300 17.78 6.97 0.51
N LYS A 301 19.09 7.14 0.33
CA LYS A 301 19.85 8.25 0.94
C LYS A 301 19.49 9.58 0.34
N LYS A 302 19.34 9.64 -0.99
CA LYS A 302 19.00 10.87 -1.72
C LYS A 302 17.50 11.07 -1.85
N CYS A 303 16.68 10.07 -1.44
CA CYS A 303 15.22 10.07 -1.61
C CYS A 303 14.81 10.26 -3.08
N LEU A 304 15.41 9.49 -3.98
CA LEU A 304 15.13 9.54 -5.42
C LEU A 304 14.50 8.24 -5.90
N ILE A 305 13.66 8.33 -6.93
CA ILE A 305 13.04 7.19 -7.62
C ILE A 305 13.30 7.35 -9.11
N GLN A 306 13.69 6.26 -9.78
CA GLN A 306 13.88 6.24 -11.22
C GLN A 306 12.54 6.38 -11.96
N ASP A 307 12.56 7.06 -13.12
CA ASP A 307 11.40 7.22 -13.98
C ASP A 307 10.75 5.89 -14.36
N TYR A 308 11.58 4.88 -14.65
CA TYR A 308 11.11 3.53 -14.96
C TYR A 308 10.17 2.97 -13.88
N THR A 309 10.46 3.25 -12.62
CA THR A 309 9.65 2.86 -11.45
C THR A 309 8.38 3.69 -11.35
N MET A 310 8.50 5.02 -11.49
CA MET A 310 7.35 5.94 -11.45
C MET A 310 6.35 5.69 -12.59
N LEU A 311 6.83 5.25 -13.75
CA LEU A 311 6.02 4.83 -14.89
C LEU A 311 5.41 3.43 -14.72
N VAL A 312 5.53 2.82 -13.54
CA VAL A 312 4.91 1.53 -13.19
C VAL A 312 5.40 0.39 -14.10
N ARG A 313 6.61 0.48 -14.61
CA ARG A 313 7.21 -0.60 -15.41
C ARG A 313 7.69 -1.73 -14.49
N GLU A 314 7.67 -2.94 -15.01
CA GLU A 314 7.98 -4.16 -14.23
C GLU A 314 9.47 -4.24 -13.88
N PRO A 315 9.84 -4.50 -12.59
CA PRO A 315 11.23 -4.65 -12.18
C PRO A 315 11.81 -6.00 -12.66
N PRO A 316 13.17 -6.16 -12.68
CA PRO A 316 14.17 -5.17 -12.29
C PRO A 316 14.28 -4.02 -13.30
N ASN A 317 14.78 -2.87 -12.83
CA ASN A 317 15.02 -1.76 -13.73
C ASN A 317 16.16 -2.10 -14.69
N PRO A 318 15.98 -1.94 -16.02
CA PRO A 318 16.97 -2.39 -17.02
C PRO A 318 18.13 -1.43 -17.23
N ILE A 319 18.08 -0.26 -16.61
CA ILE A 319 18.99 0.85 -16.86
C ILE A 319 19.96 0.97 -15.70
N ASP A 320 21.21 1.33 -16.01
CA ASP A 320 22.22 1.61 -15.00
C ASP A 320 21.68 2.54 -13.92
N TRP A 321 21.79 2.09 -12.67
CA TRP A 321 21.23 2.77 -11.53
C TRP A 321 21.76 4.19 -11.37
N GLU A 322 23.08 4.39 -11.57
CA GLU A 322 23.70 5.72 -11.43
C GLU A 322 23.34 6.67 -12.57
N GLU A 323 23.27 6.17 -13.80
CA GLU A 323 22.94 6.99 -14.98
C GLU A 323 21.54 7.57 -14.92
N GLN A 324 20.57 6.81 -14.40
CA GLN A 324 19.18 7.27 -14.30
C GLN A 324 18.99 8.46 -13.37
N PHE A 325 19.81 8.58 -12.33
CA PHE A 325 19.75 9.72 -11.41
C PHE A 325 20.59 10.93 -11.90
N LYS A 326 21.34 10.77 -12.98
CA LYS A 326 22.09 11.86 -13.63
C LYS A 326 21.26 12.64 -14.65
N LYS A 327 20.07 12.15 -15.03
CA LYS A 327 19.21 12.88 -15.98
C LYS A 327 18.82 14.23 -15.41
N GLU A 328 19.08 15.28 -16.20
CA GLU A 328 18.63 16.61 -15.87
C GLU A 328 17.10 16.67 -15.86
N LYS A 329 16.56 17.13 -14.76
CA LYS A 329 15.14 17.45 -14.70
C LYS A 329 14.88 18.65 -15.58
N LEU A 330 13.90 18.54 -16.47
CA LEU A 330 13.46 19.68 -17.27
C LEU A 330 12.68 20.65 -16.37
N LYS A 331 13.29 21.78 -16.02
CA LYS A 331 12.61 22.85 -15.30
C LYS A 331 11.66 23.57 -16.24
N MET A 332 10.40 23.57 -15.91
CA MET A 332 9.37 24.23 -16.70
C MET A 332 8.63 25.25 -15.88
N LYS A 333 8.55 26.47 -16.37
CA LYS A 333 7.60 27.45 -15.87
C LYS A 333 6.30 27.31 -16.63
N ILE A 334 5.26 26.99 -15.91
CA ILE A 334 3.93 26.73 -16.46
C ILE A 334 2.99 27.83 -16.00
N ASP A 335 2.34 28.47 -16.96
CA ASP A 335 1.33 29.49 -16.75
C ASP A 335 -0.03 29.05 -17.30
N TRP A 336 -1.10 29.51 -16.66
CA TRP A 336 -2.48 29.19 -17.05
C TRP A 336 -3.36 30.45 -17.14
N ASP A 337 -4.48 30.29 -17.81
CA ASP A 337 -5.50 31.33 -17.92
C ASP A 337 -6.36 31.36 -16.66
N VAL A 338 -6.19 32.40 -15.87
CA VAL A 338 -6.93 32.62 -14.62
C VAL A 338 -8.42 32.82 -14.88
N GLU A 339 -8.81 33.48 -15.98
CA GLU A 339 -10.21 33.74 -16.30
C GLU A 339 -10.98 32.45 -16.61
N PHE A 340 -10.29 31.46 -17.21
CA PHE A 340 -10.87 30.14 -17.40
C PHE A 340 -11.32 29.52 -16.05
N PHE A 341 -10.47 29.56 -15.03
CA PHE A 341 -10.79 29.01 -13.72
C PHE A 341 -11.83 29.84 -12.97
N LYS A 342 -11.73 31.15 -12.98
CA LYS A 342 -12.74 32.04 -12.37
C LYS A 342 -14.14 31.79 -12.93
N SER A 343 -14.24 31.52 -14.23
CA SER A 343 -15.53 31.27 -14.89
C SER A 343 -16.20 29.96 -14.47
N GLN A 344 -15.46 29.06 -13.82
CA GLN A 344 -15.94 27.75 -13.42
C GLN A 344 -15.86 27.53 -11.91
N ASP A 345 -15.24 28.47 -11.18
CA ASP A 345 -15.08 28.37 -9.74
C ASP A 345 -16.41 28.61 -9.03
N THR A 346 -16.83 27.58 -8.30
CA THR A 346 -18.00 27.61 -7.42
C THR A 346 -17.64 27.99 -5.99
N GLY A 347 -16.36 28.34 -5.73
CA GLY A 347 -15.85 28.75 -4.44
C GLY A 347 -15.63 27.59 -3.45
N ASP A 348 -15.74 26.35 -3.91
CA ASP A 348 -15.71 25.15 -3.07
C ASP A 348 -14.77 24.04 -3.57
N TYR A 349 -13.75 24.38 -4.35
CA TYR A 349 -12.74 23.41 -4.74
C TYR A 349 -11.95 22.88 -3.54
N GLU A 350 -11.94 21.58 -3.38
CA GLU A 350 -11.09 20.90 -2.39
C GLU A 350 -9.62 20.88 -2.83
N PHE A 351 -9.42 20.70 -4.14
CA PHE A 351 -8.11 20.78 -4.76
C PHE A 351 -8.24 21.07 -6.27
N ILE A 352 -7.13 21.54 -6.84
CA ILE A 352 -6.96 21.68 -8.28
C ILE A 352 -5.82 20.76 -8.68
N THR A 353 -6.12 19.77 -9.55
CA THR A 353 -5.10 18.93 -10.17
C THR A 353 -4.40 19.70 -11.25
N PHE A 354 -3.08 19.66 -11.23
CA PHE A 354 -2.20 20.22 -12.21
C PHE A 354 -1.34 19.09 -12.81
N GLY A 355 -1.26 19.01 -14.14
CA GLY A 355 -0.50 17.98 -14.81
C GLY A 355 0.23 18.49 -16.06
N VAL A 356 1.36 17.83 -16.35
CA VAL A 356 2.04 17.90 -17.65
C VAL A 356 1.94 16.54 -18.29
N VAL A 357 1.47 16.48 -19.53
CA VAL A 357 1.31 15.23 -20.27
C VAL A 357 2.07 15.26 -21.60
N ASP A 358 2.44 14.08 -22.07
CA ASP A 358 3.03 13.89 -23.39
C ASP A 358 1.94 13.80 -24.49
N LYS A 359 2.37 13.57 -25.73
CA LYS A 359 1.48 13.40 -26.89
C LYS A 359 0.55 12.17 -26.80
N PHE A 360 0.83 11.24 -25.89
CA PHE A 360 0.05 10.03 -25.64
C PHE A 360 -0.87 10.14 -24.42
N GLU A 361 -1.02 11.34 -23.84
CA GLU A 361 -1.76 11.60 -22.60
C GLU A 361 -1.15 10.94 -21.36
N THR A 362 0.13 10.54 -21.40
CA THR A 362 0.84 10.01 -20.26
C THR A 362 1.21 11.17 -19.33
N ASN A 363 0.87 11.05 -18.04
CA ASN A 363 1.25 12.04 -17.04
C ASN A 363 2.78 12.00 -16.83
N LEU A 364 3.44 13.09 -17.16
CA LEU A 364 4.88 13.32 -16.91
C LEU A 364 5.12 14.03 -15.57
N PHE A 365 4.12 14.80 -15.14
CA PHE A 365 4.04 15.45 -13.84
C PHE A 365 2.58 15.57 -13.43
N ARG A 366 2.30 15.42 -12.13
CA ARG A 366 0.98 15.66 -11.55
C ARG A 366 1.12 16.10 -10.10
N GLU A 367 0.41 17.16 -9.74
CA GLU A 367 0.29 17.65 -8.37
C GLU A 367 -1.14 18.12 -8.10
N ASP A 368 -1.64 17.87 -6.89
CA ASP A 368 -2.95 18.32 -6.44
C ASP A 368 -2.75 19.50 -5.45
N PHE A 369 -2.97 20.71 -5.91
CA PHE A 369 -2.93 21.92 -5.08
C PHE A 369 -4.17 22.00 -4.20
N LYS A 370 -3.97 22.33 -2.92
CA LYS A 370 -5.06 22.51 -1.95
C LYS A 370 -5.11 23.94 -1.45
N PRO A 371 -6.30 24.47 -1.07
CA PRO A 371 -6.42 25.82 -0.50
C PRO A 371 -5.55 26.05 0.73
N SER A 372 -5.32 24.99 1.54
CA SER A 372 -4.52 25.06 2.74
C SER A 372 -3.00 25.22 2.51
N THR A 373 -2.50 24.72 1.36
CA THR A 373 -1.07 24.73 1.04
C THR A 373 -0.71 25.72 -0.06
N HIS A 374 -1.65 26.09 -0.91
CA HIS A 374 -1.44 26.99 -2.06
C HIS A 374 -2.58 28.02 -2.17
N PRO A 375 -2.84 28.82 -1.12
CA PRO A 375 -3.96 29.77 -1.11
C PRO A 375 -3.89 30.80 -2.25
N GLU A 376 -2.68 31.13 -2.71
CA GLU A 376 -2.44 32.07 -3.81
C GLU A 376 -2.96 31.58 -5.18
N ILE A 377 -3.15 30.28 -5.36
CA ILE A 377 -3.77 29.69 -6.55
C ILE A 377 -5.29 29.86 -6.48
N PHE A 378 -5.88 29.61 -5.31
CA PHE A 378 -7.33 29.66 -5.11
C PHE A 378 -7.90 31.09 -5.00
N ASN A 379 -7.09 32.06 -4.60
CA ASN A 379 -7.47 33.47 -4.64
C ASN A 379 -7.07 34.19 -5.93
N TYR A 380 -6.54 33.42 -6.91
CA TYR A 380 -6.12 33.90 -8.22
C TYR A 380 -4.97 34.93 -8.22
N ALA A 381 -4.22 35.02 -7.12
CA ALA A 381 -3.05 35.88 -7.03
C ALA A 381 -1.84 35.29 -7.78
N ARG A 382 -1.85 33.99 -8.05
CA ARG A 382 -0.80 33.27 -8.79
C ARG A 382 -1.38 32.54 -9.99
N ASN A 383 -0.73 32.70 -11.13
CA ASN A 383 -1.11 32.08 -12.40
C ASN A 383 0.00 31.28 -13.06
N SER A 384 1.07 30.99 -12.33
CA SER A 384 2.18 30.16 -12.83
C SER A 384 2.83 29.38 -11.71
N VAL A 385 3.45 28.27 -12.08
CA VAL A 385 4.25 27.42 -11.19
C VAL A 385 5.50 26.93 -11.92
N GLU A 386 6.60 26.78 -11.19
CA GLU A 386 7.79 26.11 -11.69
C GLU A 386 7.74 24.65 -11.21
N VAL A 387 7.92 23.73 -12.15
CA VAL A 387 7.91 22.28 -11.90
C VAL A 387 9.12 21.62 -12.52
N ASP A 388 9.59 20.56 -11.89
CA ASP A 388 10.61 19.68 -12.42
C ASP A 388 9.89 18.50 -13.11
N VAL A 389 9.95 18.46 -14.44
CA VAL A 389 9.36 17.38 -15.25
C VAL A 389 10.45 16.38 -15.60
N ILE A 390 10.21 15.13 -15.27
CA ILE A 390 11.07 14.01 -15.62
C ILE A 390 10.35 13.18 -16.67
N ALA A 391 10.90 13.06 -17.88
CA ALA A 391 10.18 12.39 -18.96
C ALA A 391 11.09 11.72 -19.99
N ASP A 392 10.70 10.49 -20.38
CA ASP A 392 11.28 9.78 -21.55
C ASP A 392 10.73 10.32 -22.87
N THR A 393 9.62 11.05 -22.83
CA THR A 393 8.95 11.66 -23.98
C THR A 393 8.80 13.16 -23.76
N PRO A 394 8.89 13.98 -24.82
CA PRO A 394 8.71 15.42 -24.69
C PRO A 394 7.35 15.79 -24.10
N PRO A 395 7.30 16.75 -23.17
CA PRO A 395 6.06 17.38 -22.76
C PRO A 395 5.28 17.93 -23.95
N SER A 396 3.97 17.77 -23.97
CA SER A 396 3.13 18.17 -25.09
C SER A 396 2.08 19.20 -24.69
N LYS A 397 1.50 19.07 -23.51
CA LYS A 397 0.50 20.00 -23.00
C LYS A 397 0.40 19.97 -21.49
N ILE A 398 -0.13 21.07 -20.97
CA ILE A 398 -0.53 21.22 -19.59
C ILE A 398 -2.01 20.88 -19.48
N VAL A 399 -2.39 20.26 -18.37
CA VAL A 399 -3.78 19.98 -18.02
C VAL A 399 -4.06 20.43 -16.59
N MET A 400 -5.21 21.08 -16.38
CA MET A 400 -5.66 21.45 -15.05
C MET A 400 -7.17 21.24 -14.93
N TYR A 401 -7.65 20.81 -13.76
CA TYR A 401 -9.06 20.67 -13.43
C TYR A 401 -9.26 20.66 -11.92
N GLY A 402 -10.32 21.30 -11.44
CA GLY A 402 -10.66 21.35 -10.02
C GLY A 402 -11.64 20.26 -9.62
N TYR A 403 -11.59 19.85 -8.38
CA TYR A 403 -12.57 18.95 -7.77
C TYR A 403 -13.29 19.63 -6.61
N SER A 404 -14.60 19.55 -6.62
CA SER A 404 -15.51 20.00 -5.57
C SER A 404 -16.37 18.83 -5.11
N THR A 405 -16.50 18.62 -3.80
CA THR A 405 -17.39 17.58 -3.24
C THR A 405 -18.84 17.77 -3.68
N LYS A 406 -19.23 19.02 -3.87
CA LYS A 406 -20.61 19.38 -4.21
C LYS A 406 -20.92 19.23 -5.70
N ASN A 407 -19.97 19.63 -6.57
CA ASN A 407 -20.19 19.77 -8.00
C ASN A 407 -19.36 18.77 -8.84
N GLY A 408 -18.49 17.97 -8.21
CA GLY A 408 -17.60 17.04 -8.91
C GLY A 408 -16.44 17.76 -9.63
N TRP A 409 -15.98 17.18 -10.72
CA TRP A 409 -14.87 17.71 -11.52
C TRP A 409 -15.29 18.88 -12.39
N SER A 410 -14.46 19.94 -12.41
CA SER A 410 -14.60 21.05 -13.37
C SER A 410 -14.27 20.60 -14.81
N LYS A 411 -14.52 21.48 -15.78
CA LYS A 411 -13.98 21.29 -17.12
C LYS A 411 -12.45 21.29 -17.09
N ARG A 412 -11.86 20.47 -17.93
CA ARG A 412 -10.40 20.36 -18.07
C ARG A 412 -9.87 21.56 -18.87
N TYR A 413 -8.95 22.29 -18.29
CA TYR A 413 -8.12 23.27 -18.99
C TYR A 413 -6.99 22.53 -19.69
N GLU A 414 -6.70 22.90 -20.94
CA GLU A 414 -5.57 22.37 -21.70
C GLU A 414 -4.84 23.52 -22.41
N LYS A 415 -3.50 23.50 -22.29
CA LYS A 415 -2.63 24.43 -23.03
C LYS A 415 -1.50 23.62 -23.65
N LYS A 416 -1.31 23.73 -24.96
CA LYS A 416 -0.16 23.13 -25.68
C LYS A 416 1.13 23.80 -25.24
N LEU A 417 2.17 23.01 -25.10
CA LEU A 417 3.54 23.42 -24.80
C LEU A 417 4.35 23.62 -26.06
#